data_cb0abd76a1054e33ad199b4d1e318dcc
#
_entry.id   cb0abd76a1054e33ad199b4d1e318dcc
#
_cell.length_a   1.000
_cell.length_b   1.000
_cell.length_c   1.000
_cell.angle_alpha   90.00
_cell.angle_beta   90.00
_cell.angle_gamma   90.00
#
_symmetry.space_group_name_H-M   'P 1'
#
loop_
_entity.id
_entity.type
_entity.pdbx_description
1 polymer ?
#
loop_
_entity_poly.entity_id
_entity_poly.type
_entity_poly.pdbx_seq_one_letter_code
_entity_poly.pdbx_strand_id
1 'polypeptide(L)'
;IHRYGRTEIGTWRMELWFREDTEKNWEGMKGYFRLFNITYEVIHRYSEEIQVGGGGFRFLYDIQNVYAKFLEEWKKEPYFPDYLSFLYYAYQQGEVAQDNYSKRLTDSEGFLHYMQKVKRYMAESGIEETYPVYVTEWNLTISDRNYINDTCFKGAYVVKNILDCYPLCEGMALFQGSDRTSEYYDSHDMLYGGTGIITKDGILKPAGFAFDFLNRLLPYYIGKEENCILTTDGHGSYGILCHNAKKLNYNYYLSAENELDKENIWKYFEDREAKELAIRLRDVRDGVYQMKTYSINEKNGSVLDIWAEMEYESELTRNDIKYFRRTCEPRLKIQKVEAKEQTLDLDVTLAANEIAFIRLKWFA
;
A
#
# COMPACT_ATOMS: atom_id res chain seq x y z
N ILE A 1 -16.84 24.62 -6.01
CA ILE A 1 -18.29 24.57 -5.72
C ILE A 1 -19.08 24.61 -7.02
N HIS A 2 -18.87 25.57 -7.89
CA HIS A 2 -19.66 25.69 -9.14
C HIS A 2 -19.61 24.46 -10.05
N ARG A 3 -18.49 23.71 -10.07
CA ARG A 3 -18.31 22.55 -10.94
C ARG A 3 -18.91 21.27 -10.36
N TYR A 4 -18.79 21.06 -9.07
CA TYR A 4 -19.09 19.77 -8.41
C TYR A 4 -20.31 19.82 -7.47
N GLY A 5 -20.71 21.02 -7.05
CA GLY A 5 -21.76 21.21 -6.04
C GLY A 5 -21.23 21.14 -4.60
N ARG A 6 -22.00 21.65 -3.65
CA ARG A 6 -21.60 21.70 -2.22
C ARG A 6 -21.53 20.32 -1.59
N THR A 7 -22.48 19.44 -1.90
CA THR A 7 -22.55 18.09 -1.34
C THR A 7 -21.33 17.27 -1.69
N GLU A 8 -20.90 17.31 -2.96
CA GLU A 8 -19.70 16.61 -3.41
C GLU A 8 -18.43 17.18 -2.73
N ILE A 9 -18.30 18.49 -2.71
CA ILE A 9 -17.13 19.16 -2.11
C ILE A 9 -17.06 18.93 -0.60
N GLY A 10 -18.21 18.84 0.08
CA GLY A 10 -18.28 18.52 1.51
C GLY A 10 -17.68 17.13 1.86
N THR A 11 -17.60 16.22 0.89
CA THR A 11 -16.95 14.91 1.10
C THR A 11 -15.43 14.94 0.95
N TRP A 12 -14.86 16.04 0.48
CA TRP A 12 -13.44 16.12 0.19
C TRP A 12 -12.61 16.26 1.46
N ARG A 13 -11.42 15.68 1.41
CA ARG A 13 -10.37 15.84 2.40
C ARG A 13 -9.26 16.68 1.79
N MET A 14 -8.92 17.77 2.45
CA MET A 14 -7.84 18.66 2.02
C MET A 14 -6.70 18.58 3.03
N GLU A 15 -5.49 18.45 2.55
CA GLU A 15 -4.29 18.34 3.37
C GLU A 15 -3.38 19.53 3.14
N LEU A 16 -2.97 20.18 4.22
CA LEU A 16 -1.85 21.10 4.17
C LEU A 16 -0.56 20.33 4.44
N TRP A 17 0.19 20.09 3.37
CA TRP A 17 1.43 19.34 3.46
C TRP A 17 2.55 20.19 4.04
N PHE A 18 3.32 19.57 4.91
CA PHE A 18 4.53 20.16 5.43
C PHE A 18 5.72 19.28 5.07
N ARG A 19 6.60 19.77 4.24
CA ARG A 19 7.65 18.96 3.61
C ARG A 19 9.07 19.31 4.07
N GLU A 20 9.23 20.34 4.86
CA GLU A 20 10.54 20.72 5.34
C GLU A 20 10.96 19.89 6.56
N ASP A 21 12.27 19.71 6.72
CA ASP A 21 12.90 19.07 7.88
C ASP A 21 12.62 19.90 9.15
N THR A 22 11.37 19.88 9.58
CA THR A 22 10.85 20.62 10.74
C THR A 22 11.52 20.23 12.03
N GLU A 23 12.05 19.03 12.06
CA GLU A 23 12.71 18.49 13.23
C GLU A 23 13.86 19.33 13.74
N LYS A 24 14.45 20.13 12.85
CA LYS A 24 15.57 21.02 13.16
C LYS A 24 15.19 22.49 13.30
N ASN A 25 13.95 22.86 12.96
CA ASN A 25 13.57 24.28 12.86
C ASN A 25 12.22 24.59 13.52
N TRP A 26 12.26 24.88 14.82
CA TRP A 26 11.07 25.29 15.59
C TRP A 26 10.34 26.51 15.02
N GLU A 27 11.04 27.44 14.39
CA GLU A 27 10.41 28.60 13.73
C GLU A 27 9.61 28.16 12.49
N GLY A 28 10.07 27.13 11.76
CA GLY A 28 9.31 26.53 10.67
C GLY A 28 7.98 25.93 11.16
N MET A 29 7.98 25.25 12.32
CA MET A 29 6.75 24.71 12.91
C MET A 29 5.71 25.79 13.23
N LYS A 30 6.13 26.91 13.80
CA LYS A 30 5.24 28.07 14.04
C LYS A 30 4.71 28.66 12.75
N GLY A 31 5.54 28.72 11.71
CA GLY A 31 5.14 29.15 10.36
C GLY A 31 4.06 28.23 9.79
N TYR A 32 4.21 26.92 9.96
CA TYR A 32 3.24 25.92 9.56
C TYR A 32 1.89 26.10 10.28
N PHE A 33 1.88 26.23 11.61
CA PHE A 33 0.66 26.43 12.37
C PHE A 33 -0.09 27.68 11.92
N ARG A 34 0.63 28.78 11.71
CA ARG A 34 0.02 30.00 11.18
C ARG A 34 -0.61 29.79 9.81
N LEU A 35 0.08 29.11 8.91
CA LEU A 35 -0.44 28.80 7.58
C LEU A 35 -1.64 27.86 7.66
N PHE A 36 -1.57 26.83 8.53
CA PHE A 36 -2.67 25.92 8.76
C PHE A 36 -3.93 26.63 9.26
N ASN A 37 -3.79 27.49 10.26
CA ASN A 37 -4.91 28.27 10.80
C ASN A 37 -5.60 29.11 9.73
N ILE A 38 -4.83 29.78 8.87
CA ILE A 38 -5.37 30.58 7.76
C ILE A 38 -6.08 29.67 6.76
N THR A 39 -5.46 28.55 6.41
CA THR A 39 -6.01 27.59 5.44
C THR A 39 -7.32 26.97 5.95
N TYR A 40 -7.33 26.54 7.20
CA TYR A 40 -8.50 25.95 7.87
C TYR A 40 -9.67 26.95 7.86
N GLU A 41 -9.43 28.17 8.32
CA GLU A 41 -10.45 29.23 8.36
C GLU A 41 -10.98 29.55 6.95
N VAL A 42 -10.11 29.68 5.96
CA VAL A 42 -10.54 30.01 4.58
C VAL A 42 -11.39 28.89 3.99
N ILE A 43 -10.99 27.63 4.16
CA ILE A 43 -11.75 26.48 3.65
C ILE A 43 -13.13 26.42 4.29
N HIS A 44 -13.21 26.53 5.62
CA HIS A 44 -14.47 26.41 6.36
C HIS A 44 -15.43 27.60 6.12
N ARG A 45 -14.96 28.75 5.65
CA ARG A 45 -15.85 29.81 5.14
C ARG A 45 -16.64 29.39 3.91
N TYR A 46 -16.15 28.42 3.14
CA TYR A 46 -16.86 27.89 1.95
C TYR A 46 -17.73 26.68 2.25
N SER A 47 -17.27 25.79 3.14
CA SER A 47 -18.01 24.62 3.61
C SER A 47 -17.39 24.10 4.89
N GLU A 48 -18.19 24.02 5.94
CA GLU A 48 -17.80 23.45 7.23
C GLU A 48 -17.68 21.91 7.18
N GLU A 49 -18.19 21.28 6.12
CA GLU A 49 -18.16 19.82 5.94
C GLU A 49 -16.82 19.32 5.37
N ILE A 50 -16.02 20.21 4.78
CA ILE A 50 -14.70 19.84 4.23
C ILE A 50 -13.75 19.53 5.37
N GLN A 51 -13.19 18.32 5.37
CA GLN A 51 -12.17 17.94 6.34
C GLN A 51 -10.80 18.50 5.94
N VAL A 52 -10.15 19.21 6.86
CA VAL A 52 -8.82 19.79 6.64
C VAL A 52 -7.82 19.09 7.55
N GLY A 53 -6.96 18.30 6.95
CA GLY A 53 -5.90 17.56 7.62
C GLY A 53 -4.53 18.19 7.45
N GLY A 54 -3.58 17.61 8.13
CA GLY A 54 -2.19 18.05 8.03
C GLY A 54 -1.24 17.22 8.86
N GLY A 55 0.01 17.67 8.82
CA GLY A 55 1.15 17.00 9.41
C GLY A 55 2.12 16.51 8.35
N GLY A 56 1.74 15.54 7.53
CA GLY A 56 2.56 15.05 6.42
C GLY A 56 3.98 14.65 6.80
N PHE A 57 4.18 14.16 8.04
CA PHE A 57 5.51 13.91 8.57
C PHE A 57 6.06 12.56 8.17
N ARG A 58 7.39 12.54 7.99
CA ARG A 58 8.20 11.34 7.93
C ARG A 58 8.83 11.11 9.30
N PHE A 59 8.33 10.16 10.06
CA PHE A 59 8.91 9.81 11.36
C PHE A 59 10.29 9.18 11.35
N LEU A 60 10.85 8.96 10.21
CA LEU A 60 12.20 8.40 10.10
C LEU A 60 13.24 9.17 10.92
N TYR A 61 12.89 10.37 11.37
CA TYR A 61 13.78 11.34 11.99
C TYR A 61 13.46 11.65 13.45
N ASP A 62 12.53 10.95 14.07
CA ASP A 62 12.16 11.27 15.45
C ASP A 62 13.15 10.72 16.47
N ILE A 63 14.31 11.34 16.54
CA ILE A 63 15.37 11.01 17.51
C ILE A 63 15.04 11.55 18.91
N GLN A 64 14.13 12.52 19.05
CA GLN A 64 13.93 13.28 20.29
C GLN A 64 12.47 13.51 20.69
N ASN A 65 11.53 12.66 20.27
CA ASN A 65 10.09 12.85 20.51
C ASN A 65 9.57 14.22 20.03
N VAL A 66 10.16 14.75 18.96
CA VAL A 66 9.78 16.06 18.39
C VAL A 66 8.33 16.06 17.99
N TYR A 67 7.82 14.90 17.54
CA TYR A 67 6.45 14.78 17.08
C TYR A 67 5.40 14.90 18.20
N ALA A 68 5.62 14.26 19.34
CA ALA A 68 4.74 14.41 20.49
C ALA A 68 4.65 15.88 20.90
N LYS A 69 5.79 16.56 20.97
CA LYS A 69 5.87 17.99 21.25
C LYS A 69 5.17 18.82 20.18
N PHE A 70 5.29 18.46 18.90
CA PHE A 70 4.60 19.15 17.82
C PHE A 70 3.07 19.06 17.98
N LEU A 71 2.54 17.87 18.28
CA LEU A 71 1.13 17.68 18.52
C LEU A 71 0.65 18.45 19.74
N GLU A 72 1.42 18.46 20.82
CA GLU A 72 1.11 19.24 22.03
C GLU A 72 1.03 20.75 21.74
N GLU A 73 1.93 21.27 20.94
CA GLU A 73 1.93 22.69 20.55
C GLU A 73 0.79 22.99 19.58
N TRP A 74 0.51 22.11 18.61
CA TRP A 74 -0.60 22.29 17.68
C TRP A 74 -1.95 22.33 18.38
N LYS A 75 -2.13 21.53 19.42
CA LYS A 75 -3.36 21.56 20.25
C LYS A 75 -3.61 22.90 20.96
N LYS A 76 -2.60 23.76 21.08
CA LYS A 76 -2.74 25.11 21.68
C LYS A 76 -3.14 26.16 20.64
N GLU A 77 -3.07 25.82 19.36
CA GLU A 77 -3.44 26.69 18.26
C GLU A 77 -5.00 26.83 18.15
N PRO A 78 -5.50 27.88 17.50
CA PRO A 78 -6.93 28.09 17.30
C PRO A 78 -7.64 26.93 16.59
N TYR A 79 -6.94 26.26 15.67
CA TYR A 79 -7.48 25.14 14.92
C TYR A 79 -6.56 23.93 14.98
N PHE A 80 -7.13 22.76 15.29
CA PHE A 80 -6.48 21.48 15.19
C PHE A 80 -7.02 20.76 13.95
N PRO A 81 -6.22 19.95 13.21
CA PRO A 81 -6.68 19.32 11.97
C PRO A 81 -7.81 18.33 12.22
N ASP A 82 -8.70 18.12 11.25
CA ASP A 82 -9.78 17.13 11.34
C ASP A 82 -9.25 15.70 11.21
N TYR A 83 -8.06 15.53 10.67
CA TYR A 83 -7.30 14.28 10.65
C TYR A 83 -5.80 14.55 10.58
N LEU A 84 -5.01 13.60 11.10
CA LEU A 84 -3.55 13.65 11.02
C LEU A 84 -3.07 12.88 9.80
N SER A 85 -2.08 13.40 9.08
CA SER A 85 -1.48 12.78 7.92
C SER A 85 -0.01 12.43 8.12
N PHE A 86 0.41 11.32 7.51
CA PHE A 86 1.76 10.78 7.63
C PHE A 86 2.26 10.27 6.30
N LEU A 87 3.60 10.21 6.17
CA LEU A 87 4.29 9.60 5.05
C LEU A 87 5.16 8.44 5.55
N TYR A 88 5.21 7.36 4.78
CA TYR A 88 6.06 6.23 5.10
C TYR A 88 6.84 5.73 3.90
N TYR A 89 8.13 5.54 4.10
CA TYR A 89 9.01 4.82 3.20
C TYR A 89 9.93 3.90 4.03
N ALA A 90 10.25 2.72 3.49
CA ALA A 90 11.05 1.72 4.21
C ALA A 90 12.55 2.06 4.24
N TYR A 91 12.90 3.25 4.78
CA TYR A 91 14.28 3.70 4.94
C TYR A 91 14.57 4.10 6.38
N GLN A 92 15.82 3.87 6.81
CA GLN A 92 16.37 4.46 8.03
C GLN A 92 17.11 5.74 7.67
N GLN A 93 17.02 6.74 8.53
CA GLN A 93 17.96 7.85 8.45
C GLN A 93 19.28 7.46 9.10
N GLY A 94 20.39 7.68 8.39
CA GLY A 94 21.70 7.68 9.01
C GLY A 94 21.91 8.96 9.83
N GLU A 95 22.61 8.87 10.96
CA GLU A 95 23.01 10.03 11.78
C GLU A 95 23.90 11.03 11.01
N VAL A 96 24.37 10.66 9.83
CA VAL A 96 25.35 11.44 9.07
C VAL A 96 24.64 12.15 7.94
N ALA A 97 24.29 13.41 8.20
CA ALA A 97 23.76 14.35 7.19
C ALA A 97 24.74 14.62 6.01
N GLN A 98 25.85 13.90 5.90
CA GLN A 98 26.88 14.07 4.88
C GLN A 98 26.76 13.08 3.73
N ASP A 99 26.13 11.92 3.94
CA ASP A 99 25.87 10.94 2.88
C ASP A 99 24.39 11.01 2.53
N ASN A 100 24.07 11.47 1.35
CA ASN A 100 22.72 11.59 0.79
C ASN A 100 22.01 10.23 0.54
N TYR A 101 22.46 9.16 1.19
CA TYR A 101 21.90 7.83 1.02
C TYR A 101 21.08 7.43 2.26
N SER A 102 19.76 7.44 2.09
CA SER A 102 18.86 6.82 3.05
C SER A 102 19.12 5.32 3.07
N LYS A 103 19.45 4.76 4.22
CA LYS A 103 19.64 3.32 4.38
C LYS A 103 18.28 2.63 4.38
N ARG A 104 18.10 1.61 3.55
CA ARG A 104 16.86 0.82 3.53
C ARG A 104 16.63 0.13 4.86
N LEU A 105 15.39 0.14 5.33
CA LEU A 105 14.98 -0.50 6.58
C LEU A 105 14.94 -2.01 6.38
N THR A 106 15.64 -2.75 7.23
CA THR A 106 15.69 -4.22 7.19
C THR A 106 14.50 -4.87 7.89
N ASP A 107 13.73 -4.10 8.66
CA ASP A 107 12.56 -4.57 9.37
C ASP A 107 11.39 -4.83 8.41
N SER A 108 11.00 -6.09 8.23
CA SER A 108 9.89 -6.49 7.36
C SER A 108 8.52 -6.05 7.90
N GLU A 109 8.42 -5.73 9.20
CA GLU A 109 7.23 -5.20 9.87
C GLU A 109 7.32 -3.69 10.09
N GLY A 110 8.29 -3.03 9.44
CA GLY A 110 8.62 -1.63 9.68
C GLY A 110 7.45 -0.68 9.53
N PHE A 111 6.52 -0.94 8.61
CA PHE A 111 5.33 -0.09 8.45
C PHE A 111 4.35 -0.25 9.63
N LEU A 112 4.10 -1.48 10.06
CA LEU A 112 3.28 -1.74 11.25
C LEU A 112 3.88 -1.08 12.50
N HIS A 113 5.19 -1.27 12.73
CA HIS A 113 5.89 -0.63 13.86
C HIS A 113 5.84 0.90 13.77
N TYR A 114 5.91 1.46 12.58
CA TYR A 114 5.73 2.88 12.35
C TYR A 114 4.32 3.35 12.75
N MET A 115 3.28 2.66 12.33
CA MET A 115 1.89 3.02 12.70
C MET A 115 1.62 2.87 14.20
N GLN A 116 2.17 1.84 14.84
CA GLN A 116 2.10 1.68 16.28
C GLN A 116 2.80 2.84 17.02
N LYS A 117 3.94 3.30 16.48
CA LYS A 117 4.67 4.46 17.00
C LYS A 117 3.84 5.75 16.86
N VAL A 118 3.16 5.94 15.72
CA VAL A 118 2.22 7.05 15.50
C VAL A 118 1.15 7.07 16.59
N LYS A 119 0.46 5.95 16.79
CA LYS A 119 -0.62 5.84 17.79
C LYS A 119 -0.09 6.10 19.21
N ARG A 120 1.11 5.63 19.53
CA ARG A 120 1.74 5.92 20.82
C ARG A 120 1.97 7.42 21.04
N TYR A 121 2.52 8.13 20.06
CA TYR A 121 2.74 9.58 20.17
C TYR A 121 1.44 10.37 20.26
N MET A 122 0.41 9.94 19.57
CA MET A 122 -0.92 10.53 19.70
C MET A 122 -1.43 10.38 21.14
N ALA A 123 -1.33 9.17 21.73
CA ALA A 123 -1.75 8.91 23.11
C ALA A 123 -0.92 9.72 24.13
N GLU A 124 0.40 9.78 23.98
CA GLU A 124 1.30 10.59 24.82
C GLU A 124 0.94 12.08 24.76
N SER A 125 0.46 12.57 23.61
CA SER A 125 -0.01 13.94 23.42
C SER A 125 -1.48 14.14 23.84
N GLY A 126 -2.14 13.12 24.39
CA GLY A 126 -3.54 13.18 24.83
C GLY A 126 -4.52 13.31 23.66
N ILE A 127 -4.22 12.68 22.53
CA ILE A 127 -5.12 12.54 21.38
C ILE A 127 -5.74 11.15 21.46
N GLU A 128 -7.06 11.06 21.26
CA GLU A 128 -7.80 9.79 21.31
C GLU A 128 -7.31 8.81 20.25
N GLU A 129 -7.32 7.52 20.59
CA GLU A 129 -6.91 6.45 19.66
C GLU A 129 -7.77 6.41 18.40
N THR A 130 -9.04 6.76 18.53
CA THR A 130 -10.02 6.82 17.43
C THR A 130 -9.85 8.03 16.52
N TYR A 131 -8.94 8.95 16.86
CA TYR A 131 -8.71 10.13 16.02
C TYR A 131 -8.26 9.74 14.63
N PRO A 132 -8.85 10.32 13.54
CA PRO A 132 -8.58 9.88 12.18
C PRO A 132 -7.12 10.09 11.77
N VAL A 133 -6.52 9.04 11.23
CA VAL A 133 -5.15 9.03 10.70
C VAL A 133 -5.16 8.56 9.26
N TYR A 134 -4.46 9.28 8.40
CA TYR A 134 -4.23 8.90 7.00
C TYR A 134 -2.75 8.80 6.71
N VAL A 135 -2.35 7.77 5.98
CA VAL A 135 -1.01 7.71 5.37
C VAL A 135 -1.15 8.18 3.93
N THR A 136 -0.88 9.46 3.72
CA THR A 136 -1.17 10.14 2.45
C THR A 136 -0.11 9.95 1.39
N GLU A 137 1.05 9.39 1.78
CA GLU A 137 2.08 8.95 0.85
C GLU A 137 2.87 7.79 1.46
N TRP A 138 2.97 6.66 0.77
CA TRP A 138 3.84 5.57 1.19
C TRP A 138 4.34 4.73 0.03
N ASN A 139 5.51 4.12 0.21
CA ASN A 139 6.02 3.10 -0.70
C ASN A 139 7.13 2.28 -0.01
N LEU A 140 7.55 1.17 -0.65
CA LEU A 140 8.74 0.42 -0.29
C LEU A 140 10.01 1.24 -0.56
N THR A 141 10.07 1.87 -1.73
CA THR A 141 11.24 2.63 -2.21
C THR A 141 10.86 4.07 -2.57
N ILE A 142 11.80 4.99 -2.38
CA ILE A 142 11.76 6.32 -2.97
C ILE A 142 12.33 6.27 -4.39
N SER A 143 13.34 5.40 -4.60
CA SER A 143 13.97 5.21 -5.89
C SER A 143 13.03 4.59 -6.90
N ASP A 144 12.96 5.17 -8.08
CA ASP A 144 12.26 4.67 -9.25
C ASP A 144 13.16 3.84 -10.19
N ARG A 145 14.27 3.31 -9.66
CA ARG A 145 15.21 2.43 -10.36
C ARG A 145 15.46 1.12 -9.60
N ASN A 146 14.43 0.59 -8.96
CA ASN A 146 14.53 -0.59 -8.14
C ASN A 146 13.60 -1.68 -8.68
N TYR A 147 14.14 -2.66 -9.38
CA TYR A 147 13.36 -3.72 -10.04
C TYR A 147 12.47 -4.53 -9.10
N ILE A 148 12.68 -4.47 -7.79
CA ILE A 148 11.75 -5.05 -6.80
C ILE A 148 10.32 -4.45 -6.94
N ASN A 149 10.22 -3.19 -7.39
CA ASN A 149 8.92 -2.55 -7.64
C ASN A 149 8.12 -3.20 -8.78
N ASP A 150 8.78 -3.91 -9.69
CA ASP A 150 8.17 -4.54 -10.85
C ASP A 150 7.79 -6.02 -10.60
N THR A 151 8.17 -6.58 -9.45
CA THR A 151 7.96 -7.98 -9.10
C THR A 151 6.60 -8.25 -8.46
N CYS A 152 6.20 -9.54 -8.41
CA CYS A 152 5.05 -10.01 -7.63
C CYS A 152 5.17 -9.67 -6.14
N PHE A 153 6.39 -9.59 -5.60
CA PHE A 153 6.63 -9.17 -4.23
C PHE A 153 5.99 -7.82 -3.93
N LYS A 154 6.04 -6.87 -4.86
CA LYS A 154 5.44 -5.55 -4.64
C LYS A 154 3.93 -5.62 -4.44
N GLY A 155 3.25 -6.50 -5.18
CA GLY A 155 1.82 -6.76 -4.97
C GLY A 155 1.54 -7.36 -3.59
N ALA A 156 2.33 -8.39 -3.21
CA ALA A 156 2.21 -9.02 -1.89
C ALA A 156 2.57 -8.06 -0.75
N TYR A 157 3.60 -7.21 -0.93
CA TYR A 157 3.98 -6.14 0.00
C TYR A 157 2.85 -5.14 0.23
N VAL A 158 2.16 -4.74 -0.84
CA VAL A 158 1.00 -3.82 -0.73
C VAL A 158 -0.11 -4.46 0.08
N VAL A 159 -0.53 -5.68 -0.26
CA VAL A 159 -1.59 -6.39 0.48
C VAL A 159 -1.20 -6.56 1.94
N LYS A 160 0.00 -7.11 2.22
CA LYS A 160 0.50 -7.31 3.59
C LYS A 160 0.40 -6.03 4.42
N ASN A 161 0.99 -4.93 3.95
CA ASN A 161 1.06 -3.70 4.73
C ASN A 161 -0.32 -3.07 4.94
N ILE A 162 -1.22 -3.15 3.97
CA ILE A 162 -2.61 -2.67 4.16
C ILE A 162 -3.32 -3.51 5.20
N LEU A 163 -3.18 -4.85 5.18
CA LEU A 163 -3.78 -5.71 6.18
C LEU A 163 -3.17 -5.49 7.57
N ASP A 164 -1.86 -5.35 7.66
CA ASP A 164 -1.17 -5.14 8.94
C ASP A 164 -1.59 -3.81 9.60
N CYS A 165 -1.69 -2.75 8.81
CA CYS A 165 -2.03 -1.41 9.29
C CYS A 165 -3.54 -1.19 9.50
N TYR A 166 -4.41 -2.07 8.99
CA TYR A 166 -5.84 -2.02 9.29
C TYR A 166 -6.12 -2.57 10.71
N PRO A 167 -6.84 -1.90 11.61
CA PRO A 167 -7.55 -0.63 11.43
C PRO A 167 -6.82 0.61 12.00
N LEU A 168 -5.50 0.64 12.03
CA LEU A 168 -4.71 1.72 12.66
C LEU A 168 -4.83 3.07 11.92
N CYS A 169 -5.30 3.07 10.67
CA CYS A 169 -5.53 4.27 9.87
C CYS A 169 -6.77 4.14 9.00
N GLU A 170 -7.35 5.29 8.63
CA GLU A 170 -8.56 5.38 7.80
C GLU A 170 -8.27 5.21 6.30
N GLY A 171 -7.03 5.44 5.88
CA GLY A 171 -6.65 5.33 4.49
C GLY A 171 -5.15 5.39 4.25
N MET A 172 -4.73 4.79 3.14
CA MET A 172 -3.34 4.67 2.74
C MET A 172 -3.21 4.95 1.24
N ALA A 173 -2.45 5.98 0.84
CA ALA A 173 -2.22 6.33 -0.56
C ALA A 173 -0.81 5.93 -1.00
N LEU A 174 -0.71 4.94 -1.89
CA LEU A 174 0.58 4.52 -2.44
C LEU A 174 1.13 5.56 -3.43
N PHE A 175 2.35 5.98 -3.25
CA PHE A 175 3.08 6.75 -4.24
C PHE A 175 3.84 5.78 -5.16
N GLN A 176 3.48 5.58 -6.47
CA GLN A 176 2.59 6.44 -7.22
C GLN A 176 1.72 5.63 -8.21
N GLY A 177 0.85 6.34 -8.94
CA GLY A 177 -0.06 5.71 -9.89
C GLY A 177 0.62 5.18 -11.16
N SER A 178 1.65 5.88 -11.68
CA SER A 178 2.28 5.53 -12.97
C SER A 178 3.78 5.77 -12.96
N ASP A 179 4.53 4.92 -13.67
CA ASP A 179 5.97 5.08 -13.90
C ASP A 179 6.32 6.30 -14.79
N ARG A 180 5.31 7.01 -15.27
CA ARG A 180 5.49 8.11 -16.25
C ARG A 180 6.08 9.40 -15.67
N THR A 181 6.17 9.50 -14.36
CA THR A 181 6.54 10.75 -13.65
C THR A 181 7.97 10.76 -13.13
N SER A 182 8.88 9.97 -13.68
CA SER A 182 10.29 10.10 -13.30
C SER A 182 10.84 11.44 -13.74
N GLU A 183 11.15 12.32 -12.77
CA GLU A 183 11.76 13.62 -13.05
C GLU A 183 13.24 13.53 -13.45
N TYR A 184 13.87 12.40 -13.13
CA TYR A 184 15.33 12.26 -13.20
C TYR A 184 15.80 11.26 -14.23
N TYR A 185 14.89 10.49 -14.83
CA TYR A 185 15.27 9.38 -15.67
C TYR A 185 14.19 9.00 -16.67
N ASP A 186 14.54 9.05 -17.94
CA ASP A 186 13.71 8.53 -19.02
C ASP A 186 14.36 7.25 -19.55
N SER A 187 13.71 6.10 -19.32
CA SER A 187 14.17 4.81 -19.80
C SER A 187 13.43 4.39 -21.07
N HIS A 188 14.19 3.85 -22.03
CA HIS A 188 13.61 3.21 -23.21
C HIS A 188 12.98 1.86 -22.86
N ASP A 189 13.45 1.18 -21.82
CA ASP A 189 12.93 -0.11 -21.38
C ASP A 189 11.47 0.00 -20.92
N MET A 190 10.71 -1.07 -21.11
CA MET A 190 9.33 -1.17 -20.63
C MET A 190 9.26 -1.08 -19.11
N LEU A 191 10.18 -1.74 -18.42
CA LEU A 191 10.37 -1.73 -16.98
C LEU A 191 11.77 -1.22 -16.64
N TYR A 192 11.86 -0.40 -15.62
CA TYR A 192 13.10 0.16 -15.11
C TYR A 192 13.15 0.28 -13.58
N GLY A 193 12.23 -0.41 -12.89
CA GLY A 193 12.14 -0.36 -11.43
C GLY A 193 11.34 0.82 -10.91
N GLY A 194 10.46 1.38 -11.73
CA GLY A 194 9.61 2.52 -11.36
C GLY A 194 8.67 2.22 -10.19
N THR A 195 8.33 3.23 -9.42
CA THR A 195 7.48 3.13 -8.22
C THR A 195 5.98 3.04 -8.52
N GLY A 196 5.57 3.29 -9.75
CA GLY A 196 4.18 3.26 -10.19
C GLY A 196 3.53 1.88 -10.13
N ILE A 197 2.20 1.86 -10.06
CA ILE A 197 1.40 0.63 -10.17
C ILE A 197 1.05 0.29 -11.62
N ILE A 198 1.28 1.22 -12.54
CA ILE A 198 1.10 1.07 -13.99
C ILE A 198 2.39 1.48 -14.67
N THR A 199 2.86 0.68 -15.64
CA THR A 199 4.04 1.02 -16.44
C THR A 199 3.79 2.27 -17.31
N LYS A 200 4.85 2.89 -17.84
CA LYS A 200 4.72 4.00 -18.81
C LYS A 200 3.88 3.64 -20.04
N ASP A 201 3.81 2.36 -20.41
CA ASP A 201 3.06 1.84 -21.54
C ASP A 201 1.62 1.42 -21.19
N GLY A 202 1.18 1.67 -19.95
CA GLY A 202 -0.18 1.40 -19.49
C GLY A 202 -0.45 -0.09 -19.22
N ILE A 203 0.56 -0.85 -18.78
CA ILE A 203 0.42 -2.22 -18.32
C ILE A 203 0.33 -2.21 -16.81
N LEU A 204 -0.66 -2.89 -16.24
CA LEU A 204 -0.83 -2.98 -14.81
C LEU A 204 0.23 -3.90 -14.22
N LYS A 205 0.92 -3.42 -13.16
CA LYS A 205 1.94 -4.18 -12.43
C LYS A 205 1.30 -4.99 -11.29
N PRO A 206 1.99 -5.98 -10.69
CA PRO A 206 1.44 -6.73 -9.55
C PRO A 206 0.90 -5.87 -8.41
N ALA A 207 1.52 -4.73 -8.11
CA ALA A 207 1.01 -3.77 -7.13
C ALA A 207 -0.36 -3.16 -7.53
N GLY A 208 -0.60 -2.97 -8.82
CA GLY A 208 -1.89 -2.49 -9.32
C GLY A 208 -3.00 -3.52 -9.14
N PHE A 209 -2.70 -4.81 -9.35
CA PHE A 209 -3.64 -5.89 -9.07
C PHE A 209 -3.92 -6.06 -7.58
N ALA A 210 -2.98 -5.73 -6.69
CA ALA A 210 -3.24 -5.69 -5.26
C ALA A 210 -4.38 -4.72 -4.93
N PHE A 211 -4.39 -3.51 -5.52
CA PHE A 211 -5.50 -2.54 -5.35
C PHE A 211 -6.80 -3.01 -6.02
N ASP A 212 -6.71 -3.64 -7.19
CA ASP A 212 -7.90 -4.22 -7.82
C ASP A 212 -8.54 -5.28 -6.93
N PHE A 213 -7.74 -6.17 -6.32
CA PHE A 213 -8.23 -7.20 -5.40
C PHE A 213 -8.79 -6.61 -4.10
N LEU A 214 -8.13 -5.61 -3.53
CA LEU A 214 -8.65 -4.87 -2.37
C LEU A 214 -10.01 -4.23 -2.65
N ASN A 215 -10.18 -3.64 -3.84
CA ASN A 215 -11.45 -3.02 -4.26
C ASN A 215 -12.58 -4.04 -4.51
N ARG A 216 -12.26 -5.31 -4.66
CA ARG A 216 -13.26 -6.41 -4.79
C ARG A 216 -13.71 -6.99 -3.45
N LEU A 217 -13.13 -6.57 -2.34
CA LEU A 217 -13.60 -6.95 -1.01
C LEU A 217 -15.04 -6.49 -0.79
N LEU A 218 -15.75 -7.24 0.04
CA LEU A 218 -17.17 -7.00 0.30
C LEU A 218 -17.37 -6.02 1.45
N PRO A 219 -18.55 -5.40 1.57
CA PRO A 219 -18.76 -4.26 2.48
C PRO A 219 -18.58 -4.59 3.96
N TYR A 220 -18.81 -5.84 4.37
CA TYR A 220 -18.78 -6.20 5.78
C TYR A 220 -17.54 -7.02 6.11
N TYR A 221 -16.72 -6.51 7.01
CA TYR A 221 -15.57 -7.20 7.57
C TYR A 221 -16.02 -8.35 8.47
N ILE A 222 -15.41 -9.52 8.33
CA ILE A 222 -15.61 -10.69 9.20
C ILE A 222 -14.41 -10.91 10.10
N GLY A 223 -13.21 -10.93 9.52
CA GLY A 223 -11.99 -11.18 10.27
C GLY A 223 -10.74 -11.09 9.40
N LYS A 224 -9.59 -11.04 10.05
CA LYS A 224 -8.28 -11.14 9.39
C LYS A 224 -7.33 -11.99 10.20
N GLU A 225 -6.40 -12.62 9.51
CA GLU A 225 -5.21 -13.28 10.02
C GLU A 225 -3.98 -12.67 9.35
N GLU A 226 -2.79 -13.11 9.74
CA GLU A 226 -1.51 -12.59 9.20
C GLU A 226 -1.48 -12.49 7.67
N ASN A 227 -2.02 -13.50 6.97
CA ASN A 227 -1.91 -13.62 5.52
C ASN A 227 -3.22 -13.47 4.76
N CYS A 228 -4.33 -13.20 5.42
CA CYS A 228 -5.62 -13.05 4.75
C CYS A 228 -6.61 -12.15 5.49
N ILE A 229 -7.54 -11.60 4.73
CA ILE A 229 -8.72 -10.90 5.23
C ILE A 229 -9.98 -11.51 4.62
N LEU A 230 -11.04 -11.60 5.41
CA LEU A 230 -12.34 -12.16 5.03
C LEU A 230 -13.42 -11.09 5.16
N THR A 231 -14.25 -10.98 4.14
CA THR A 231 -15.40 -10.06 4.06
C THR A 231 -16.63 -10.76 3.52
N THR A 232 -17.82 -10.15 3.72
CA THR A 232 -19.10 -10.67 3.22
C THR A 232 -20.01 -9.55 2.71
N ASP A 233 -20.99 -9.92 1.88
CA ASP A 233 -22.12 -9.04 1.52
C ASP A 233 -23.34 -9.22 2.45
N GLY A 234 -23.27 -10.14 3.42
CA GLY A 234 -24.39 -10.49 4.31
C GLY A 234 -25.47 -11.37 3.63
N HIS A 235 -25.30 -11.71 2.36
CA HIS A 235 -26.30 -12.45 1.55
C HIS A 235 -25.78 -13.78 1.01
N GLY A 236 -24.72 -14.34 1.61
CA GLY A 236 -24.13 -15.63 1.23
C GLY A 236 -23.02 -15.54 0.20
N SER A 237 -22.45 -14.35 -0.02
CA SER A 237 -21.19 -14.21 -0.73
C SER A 237 -20.06 -13.83 0.25
N TYR A 238 -18.87 -14.34 -0.03
CA TYR A 238 -17.66 -14.05 0.75
C TYR A 238 -16.54 -13.64 -0.19
N GLY A 239 -15.74 -12.69 0.26
CA GLY A 239 -14.52 -12.23 -0.39
C GLY A 239 -13.33 -12.47 0.53
N ILE A 240 -12.31 -13.16 0.04
CA ILE A 240 -11.09 -13.45 0.79
C ILE A 240 -9.92 -12.94 -0.04
N LEU A 241 -9.06 -12.14 0.56
CA LEU A 241 -7.81 -11.69 -0.05
C LEU A 241 -6.65 -12.26 0.75
N CYS A 242 -5.77 -12.99 0.07
CA CYS A 242 -4.63 -13.68 0.67
C CYS A 242 -3.32 -13.21 0.03
N HIS A 243 -2.22 -13.33 0.79
CA HIS A 243 -0.86 -13.09 0.29
C HIS A 243 0.17 -14.05 0.90
N ASN A 244 1.28 -14.24 0.18
CA ASN A 244 2.48 -14.90 0.67
C ASN A 244 3.70 -13.99 0.45
N ALA A 245 3.69 -12.82 1.07
CA ALA A 245 4.79 -11.86 0.97
C ALA A 245 6.06 -12.44 1.60
N LYS A 246 7.13 -12.52 0.83
CA LYS A 246 8.44 -12.99 1.28
C LYS A 246 9.26 -11.85 1.88
N LYS A 247 10.27 -12.19 2.67
CA LYS A 247 11.20 -11.20 3.21
C LYS A 247 12.37 -10.98 2.26
N LEU A 248 12.81 -9.74 2.19
CA LEU A 248 14.04 -9.38 1.49
C LEU A 248 15.25 -9.72 2.36
N ASN A 249 16.31 -10.21 1.77
CA ASN A 249 17.52 -10.65 2.45
C ASN A 249 18.66 -9.62 2.40
N TYR A 250 19.80 -9.94 2.98
CA TYR A 250 20.97 -9.08 3.02
C TYR A 250 21.49 -8.67 1.63
N ASN A 251 21.37 -9.53 0.61
CA ASN A 251 21.83 -9.17 -0.73
C ASN A 251 21.06 -7.96 -1.26
N TYR A 252 19.75 -7.87 -0.97
CA TYR A 252 18.97 -6.70 -1.33
C TYR A 252 19.48 -5.44 -0.62
N TYR A 253 19.70 -5.51 0.69
CA TYR A 253 20.07 -4.33 1.48
C TYR A 253 21.50 -3.84 1.25
N LEU A 254 22.39 -4.71 0.76
CA LEU A 254 23.77 -4.38 0.45
C LEU A 254 24.00 -3.95 -1.02
N SER A 255 23.07 -4.26 -1.92
CA SER A 255 23.15 -3.85 -3.32
C SER A 255 22.69 -2.40 -3.49
N ALA A 256 23.27 -1.66 -4.44
CA ALA A 256 22.70 -0.37 -4.85
C ALA A 256 21.33 -0.59 -5.51
N GLU A 257 20.37 0.31 -5.26
CA GLU A 257 18.99 0.13 -5.75
C GLU A 257 18.88 0.10 -7.28
N ASN A 258 19.72 0.86 -7.95
CA ASN A 258 19.77 0.95 -9.41
C ASN A 258 20.63 -0.15 -10.06
N GLU A 259 21.20 -1.04 -9.27
CA GLU A 259 22.09 -2.13 -9.75
C GLU A 259 21.50 -3.51 -9.44
N LEU A 260 20.21 -3.58 -9.07
CA LEU A 260 19.56 -4.85 -8.83
C LEU A 260 19.48 -5.68 -10.11
N ASP A 261 19.89 -6.93 -9.98
CA ASP A 261 19.89 -7.90 -11.07
C ASP A 261 18.46 -8.43 -11.31
N LYS A 262 17.82 -7.94 -12.38
CA LYS A 262 16.47 -8.35 -12.76
C LYS A 262 16.38 -9.80 -13.23
N GLU A 263 17.48 -10.36 -13.79
CA GLU A 263 17.50 -11.73 -14.28
C GLU A 263 17.55 -12.75 -13.13
N ASN A 264 18.19 -12.39 -12.03
CA ASN A 264 18.31 -13.22 -10.84
C ASN A 264 17.63 -12.59 -9.63
N ILE A 265 16.44 -12.05 -9.82
CA ILE A 265 15.71 -11.26 -8.79
C ILE A 265 15.49 -12.04 -7.49
N TRP A 266 15.38 -13.37 -7.57
CA TRP A 266 15.17 -14.24 -6.41
C TRP A 266 16.35 -14.32 -5.44
N LYS A 267 17.55 -13.91 -5.86
CA LYS A 267 18.70 -13.84 -4.95
C LYS A 267 18.53 -12.81 -3.81
N TYR A 268 17.52 -11.93 -3.94
CA TYR A 268 17.22 -10.89 -2.98
C TYR A 268 16.16 -11.29 -1.94
N PHE A 269 15.65 -12.52 -2.00
CA PHE A 269 14.65 -13.03 -1.06
C PHE A 269 15.23 -14.10 -0.15
N GLU A 270 14.68 -14.23 1.08
CA GLU A 270 15.12 -15.24 2.05
C GLU A 270 14.76 -16.65 1.60
N ASP A 271 13.57 -16.84 1.01
CA ASP A 271 13.08 -18.13 0.55
C ASP A 271 12.11 -17.97 -0.66
N ARG A 272 11.74 -19.13 -1.24
CA ARG A 272 10.73 -19.26 -2.32
C ARG A 272 9.63 -20.26 -1.95
N GLU A 273 9.43 -20.53 -0.69
CA GLU A 273 8.51 -21.54 -0.23
C GLU A 273 7.06 -21.12 -0.48
N ALA A 274 6.23 -22.07 -0.90
CA ALA A 274 4.81 -21.89 -0.94
C ALA A 274 4.23 -21.83 0.49
N LYS A 275 3.10 -21.15 0.66
CA LYS A 275 2.37 -21.10 1.92
C LYS A 275 1.03 -21.81 1.78
N GLU A 276 0.74 -22.69 2.71
CA GLU A 276 -0.56 -23.36 2.81
C GLU A 276 -1.40 -22.64 3.87
N LEU A 277 -2.64 -22.28 3.49
CA LEU A 277 -3.61 -21.67 4.36
C LEU A 277 -4.83 -22.55 4.46
N ALA A 278 -5.18 -23.00 5.67
CA ALA A 278 -6.43 -23.68 5.98
C ALA A 278 -7.44 -22.63 6.51
N ILE A 279 -8.42 -22.29 5.69
CA ILE A 279 -9.42 -21.27 6.01
C ILE A 279 -10.73 -21.94 6.33
N ARG A 280 -11.23 -21.77 7.56
CA ARG A 280 -12.51 -22.31 8.01
C ARG A 280 -13.52 -21.21 8.23
N LEU A 281 -14.58 -21.19 7.40
CA LEU A 281 -15.74 -20.32 7.59
C LEU A 281 -16.79 -21.06 8.41
N ARG A 282 -17.27 -20.42 9.47
CA ARG A 282 -18.36 -20.94 10.33
C ARG A 282 -19.61 -20.10 10.14
N ASP A 283 -20.74 -20.67 10.55
CA ASP A 283 -22.07 -20.06 10.44
C ASP A 283 -22.42 -19.67 9.00
N VAL A 284 -21.92 -20.46 8.03
CA VAL A 284 -22.24 -20.32 6.62
C VAL A 284 -23.44 -21.18 6.26
N ARG A 285 -24.16 -20.80 5.21
CA ARG A 285 -25.31 -21.58 4.72
C ARG A 285 -24.82 -22.89 4.11
N ASP A 286 -25.45 -24.02 4.48
CA ASP A 286 -25.13 -25.33 3.86
C ASP A 286 -25.46 -25.34 2.37
N GLY A 287 -24.71 -26.14 1.62
CA GLY A 287 -24.88 -26.32 0.18
C GLY A 287 -23.64 -26.00 -0.63
N VAL A 288 -23.83 -25.82 -1.93
CA VAL A 288 -22.75 -25.67 -2.89
C VAL A 288 -22.43 -24.17 -3.10
N TYR A 289 -21.14 -23.87 -3.05
CA TYR A 289 -20.61 -22.55 -3.40
C TYR A 289 -19.79 -22.63 -4.69
N GLN A 290 -19.96 -21.65 -5.58
CA GLN A 290 -18.99 -21.37 -6.62
C GLN A 290 -17.82 -20.60 -6.01
N MET A 291 -16.63 -21.13 -6.13
CA MET A 291 -15.39 -20.50 -5.74
C MET A 291 -14.66 -20.02 -7.00
N LYS A 292 -14.43 -18.72 -7.10
CA LYS A 292 -13.57 -18.09 -8.12
C LYS A 292 -12.31 -17.58 -7.46
N THR A 293 -11.17 -18.07 -7.88
CA THR A 293 -9.85 -17.61 -7.41
C THR A 293 -9.15 -16.87 -8.53
N TYR A 294 -8.80 -15.62 -8.25
CA TYR A 294 -7.96 -14.78 -9.10
C TYR A 294 -6.60 -14.70 -8.45
N SER A 295 -5.52 -14.99 -9.17
CA SER A 295 -4.17 -14.99 -8.60
C SER A 295 -3.15 -14.31 -9.51
N ILE A 296 -2.19 -13.64 -8.86
CA ILE A 296 -1.01 -13.03 -9.46
C ILE A 296 0.22 -13.65 -8.81
N ASN A 297 1.08 -14.24 -9.61
CA ASN A 297 2.37 -14.80 -9.22
C ASN A 297 3.34 -14.76 -10.42
N GLU A 298 4.57 -15.23 -10.25
CA GLU A 298 5.59 -15.20 -11.32
C GLU A 298 5.16 -15.89 -12.63
N LYS A 299 4.21 -16.82 -12.58
CA LYS A 299 3.70 -17.54 -13.76
C LYS A 299 2.44 -16.91 -14.36
N ASN A 300 1.81 -15.98 -13.65
CA ASN A 300 0.53 -15.43 -14.05
C ASN A 300 0.44 -13.95 -13.65
N GLY A 301 0.30 -13.07 -14.62
CA GLY A 301 0.04 -11.65 -14.41
C GLY A 301 1.24 -10.79 -14.02
N SER A 302 2.43 -11.38 -13.92
CA SER A 302 3.65 -10.64 -13.63
C SER A 302 4.28 -10.09 -14.91
N VAL A 303 4.31 -8.77 -15.03
CA VAL A 303 4.88 -8.10 -16.21
C VAL A 303 6.39 -8.33 -16.32
N LEU A 304 7.12 -8.38 -15.20
CA LEU A 304 8.55 -8.62 -15.20
C LEU A 304 8.89 -10.05 -15.69
N ASP A 305 8.14 -11.04 -15.21
CA ASP A 305 8.39 -12.44 -15.56
C ASP A 305 8.01 -12.72 -17.03
N ILE A 306 6.93 -12.11 -17.54
CA ILE A 306 6.58 -12.20 -18.97
C ILE A 306 7.63 -11.49 -19.83
N TRP A 307 8.20 -10.38 -19.38
CA TRP A 307 9.28 -9.71 -20.09
C TRP A 307 10.57 -10.55 -20.09
N ALA A 308 10.83 -11.29 -19.03
CA ALA A 308 11.92 -12.27 -18.96
C ALA A 308 11.76 -13.39 -19.99
N GLU A 309 10.53 -13.88 -20.24
CA GLU A 309 10.25 -14.86 -21.31
C GLU A 309 10.55 -14.32 -22.73
N MET A 310 10.56 -12.98 -22.88
CA MET A 310 10.97 -12.28 -24.11
C MET A 310 12.42 -11.83 -24.08
N GLU A 311 13.26 -12.45 -23.26
CA GLU A 311 14.71 -12.16 -23.14
C GLU A 311 15.00 -10.66 -22.86
N TYR A 312 14.07 -9.97 -22.17
CA TYR A 312 14.14 -8.55 -21.83
C TYR A 312 14.28 -7.62 -23.05
N GLU A 313 13.59 -7.97 -24.16
CA GLU A 313 13.58 -7.16 -25.39
C GLU A 313 13.27 -5.68 -25.09
N SER A 314 14.13 -4.79 -25.56
CA SER A 314 14.00 -3.33 -25.31
C SER A 314 13.23 -2.62 -26.43
N GLU A 315 13.28 -3.14 -27.66
CA GLU A 315 12.61 -2.54 -28.82
C GLU A 315 11.20 -3.10 -29.04
N LEU A 316 10.32 -2.92 -28.06
CA LEU A 316 8.96 -3.43 -28.11
C LEU A 316 8.10 -2.69 -29.13
N THR A 317 7.40 -3.46 -29.96
CA THR A 317 6.42 -2.94 -30.92
C THR A 317 5.08 -2.67 -30.23
N ARG A 318 4.17 -1.96 -30.92
CA ARG A 318 2.79 -1.78 -30.44
C ARG A 318 2.04 -3.10 -30.27
N ASN A 319 2.39 -4.14 -31.01
CA ASN A 319 1.77 -5.45 -30.86
C ASN A 319 2.28 -6.16 -29.62
N ASP A 320 3.56 -6.01 -29.27
CA ASP A 320 4.13 -6.56 -28.06
C ASP A 320 3.49 -5.92 -26.83
N ILE A 321 3.32 -4.59 -26.82
CA ILE A 321 2.58 -3.91 -25.73
C ILE A 321 1.14 -4.41 -25.62
N LYS A 322 0.45 -4.67 -26.73
CA LYS A 322 -0.89 -5.28 -26.69
C LYS A 322 -0.86 -6.72 -26.17
N TYR A 323 0.18 -7.46 -26.48
CA TYR A 323 0.38 -8.81 -25.95
C TYR A 323 0.53 -8.75 -24.42
N PHE A 324 1.43 -7.91 -23.90
CA PHE A 324 1.60 -7.71 -22.46
C PHE A 324 0.29 -7.35 -21.76
N ARG A 325 -0.48 -6.39 -22.29
CA ARG A 325 -1.76 -5.98 -21.71
C ARG A 325 -2.80 -7.11 -21.62
N ARG A 326 -2.70 -8.13 -22.45
CA ARG A 326 -3.60 -9.30 -22.44
C ARG A 326 -3.09 -10.44 -21.57
N THR A 327 -1.78 -10.54 -21.44
CA THR A 327 -1.12 -11.66 -20.76
C THR A 327 -0.87 -11.33 -19.29
N CYS A 328 -0.57 -10.05 -18.97
CA CYS A 328 -0.42 -9.56 -17.60
C CYS A 328 -1.79 -9.40 -16.92
N GLU A 329 -2.52 -10.49 -16.78
CA GLU A 329 -3.84 -10.55 -16.17
C GLU A 329 -3.88 -11.65 -15.10
N PRO A 330 -4.71 -11.50 -14.05
CA PRO A 330 -4.85 -12.53 -13.04
C PRO A 330 -5.35 -13.85 -13.63
N ARG A 331 -4.73 -14.94 -13.23
CA ARG A 331 -5.26 -16.27 -13.56
C ARG A 331 -6.58 -16.50 -12.83
N LEU A 332 -7.61 -16.87 -13.57
CA LEU A 332 -8.90 -17.28 -13.00
C LEU A 332 -9.00 -18.80 -12.91
N LYS A 333 -9.28 -19.32 -11.70
CA LYS A 333 -9.68 -20.70 -11.45
C LYS A 333 -11.11 -20.71 -10.90
N ILE A 334 -11.97 -21.60 -11.43
CA ILE A 334 -13.36 -21.76 -10.98
C ILE A 334 -13.54 -23.19 -10.50
N GLN A 335 -14.09 -23.36 -9.31
CA GLN A 335 -14.42 -24.67 -8.74
C GLN A 335 -15.68 -24.61 -7.87
N LYS A 336 -16.25 -25.74 -7.56
CA LYS A 336 -17.36 -25.86 -6.61
C LYS A 336 -16.80 -26.40 -5.30
N VAL A 337 -17.26 -25.85 -4.18
CA VAL A 337 -16.96 -26.30 -2.82
C VAL A 337 -18.28 -26.47 -2.07
N GLU A 338 -18.34 -27.37 -1.10
CA GLU A 338 -19.57 -27.70 -0.38
C GLU A 338 -19.42 -27.35 1.09
N ALA A 339 -20.36 -26.58 1.62
CA ALA A 339 -20.49 -26.32 3.05
C ALA A 339 -21.41 -27.37 3.67
N LYS A 340 -21.01 -27.92 4.81
CA LYS A 340 -21.77 -28.91 5.63
C LYS A 340 -21.73 -28.49 7.09
N GLU A 341 -22.82 -28.73 7.79
CA GLU A 341 -22.94 -28.43 9.21
C GLU A 341 -22.57 -26.96 9.50
N GLN A 342 -23.02 -26.04 8.61
CA GLN A 342 -22.75 -24.62 8.66
C GLN A 342 -21.24 -24.27 8.62
N THR A 343 -20.41 -25.15 8.06
CA THR A 343 -18.97 -24.96 7.97
C THR A 343 -18.49 -25.17 6.54
N LEU A 344 -17.58 -24.31 6.09
CA LEU A 344 -16.89 -24.42 4.81
C LEU A 344 -15.38 -24.37 5.05
N ASP A 345 -14.71 -25.47 4.73
CA ASP A 345 -13.25 -25.58 4.80
C ASP A 345 -12.64 -25.36 3.41
N LEU A 346 -11.60 -24.55 3.36
CA LEU A 346 -10.86 -24.22 2.14
C LEU A 346 -9.37 -24.39 2.38
N ASP A 347 -8.72 -25.18 1.53
CA ASP A 347 -7.26 -25.26 1.47
C ASP A 347 -6.76 -24.42 0.31
N VAL A 348 -5.92 -23.42 0.62
CA VAL A 348 -5.37 -22.48 -0.34
C VAL A 348 -3.85 -22.53 -0.27
N THR A 349 -3.22 -22.88 -1.38
CA THR A 349 -1.76 -22.85 -1.51
C THR A 349 -1.36 -21.62 -2.33
N LEU A 350 -0.50 -20.79 -1.77
CA LEU A 350 0.05 -19.59 -2.40
C LEU A 350 1.52 -19.81 -2.72
N ALA A 351 1.92 -19.60 -3.96
CA ALA A 351 3.34 -19.54 -4.32
C ALA A 351 4.03 -18.37 -3.59
N ALA A 352 5.36 -18.34 -3.60
CA ALA A 352 6.10 -17.21 -3.05
C ALA A 352 5.71 -15.90 -3.75
N ASN A 353 5.48 -14.85 -2.97
CA ASN A 353 5.03 -13.53 -3.43
C ASN A 353 3.70 -13.51 -4.20
N GLU A 354 2.90 -14.56 -4.09
CA GLU A 354 1.55 -14.60 -4.68
C GLU A 354 0.56 -13.78 -3.87
N ILE A 355 -0.34 -13.12 -4.59
CA ILE A 355 -1.60 -12.58 -4.06
C ILE A 355 -2.76 -13.29 -4.72
N ALA A 356 -3.80 -13.61 -3.94
CA ALA A 356 -4.99 -14.30 -4.44
C ALA A 356 -6.26 -13.69 -3.86
N PHE A 357 -7.20 -13.34 -4.74
CA PHE A 357 -8.55 -12.95 -4.36
C PHE A 357 -9.52 -14.09 -4.64
N ILE A 358 -10.24 -14.55 -3.61
CA ILE A 358 -11.22 -15.63 -3.68
C ILE A 358 -12.61 -15.06 -3.48
N ARG A 359 -13.48 -15.29 -4.44
CA ARG A 359 -14.90 -14.98 -4.34
C ARG A 359 -15.70 -16.26 -4.18
N LEU A 360 -16.41 -16.38 -3.08
CA LEU A 360 -17.39 -17.44 -2.86
C LEU A 360 -18.78 -16.88 -3.09
N LYS A 361 -19.59 -17.62 -3.82
CA LYS A 361 -21.02 -17.30 -4.03
C LYS A 361 -21.84 -18.58 -3.84
N TRP A 362 -22.79 -18.52 -2.92
CA TRP A 362 -23.69 -19.63 -2.69
C TRP A 362 -24.56 -19.90 -3.93
N PHE A 363 -24.72 -21.15 -4.27
CA PHE A 363 -25.65 -21.66 -5.27
C PHE A 363 -26.79 -22.37 -4.56
N ALA A 364 -28.02 -22.05 -4.95
CA ALA A 364 -29.20 -22.71 -4.42
C ALA A 364 -29.28 -24.16 -4.85
#